data_92ae5bb84852d4976a8fae11b6a2e511
#
_entry.id   92ae5bb84852d4976a8fae11b6a2e511
#
_cell.length_a   1.000
_cell.length_b   1.000
_cell.length_c   1.000
_cell.angle_alpha   90.00
_cell.angle_beta   90.00
_cell.angle_gamma   90.00
#
_symmetry.space_group_name_H-M   'P 1'
#
loop_
_entity.id
_entity.type
_entity.pdbx_description
1 polymer ?
#
loop_
_entity_poly.entity_id
_entity_poly.type
_entity_poly.pdbx_seq_one_letter_code
_entity_poly.pdbx_strand_id
1 'polypeptide(L)'
;MKNKILNVLSILTALLFLNGGLNKLFNYIPVPQDLPPALVADNAAFMEIEWLMPLVAIVEILGGLLLIFRKTRAIGVLVIFPIMCGIVLIHATVAPSGLPLAIGLSLILGWIMIDNKNKYLSLLD
;
A
#
# COMPACT_ATOMS: atom_id res chain seq x y z
N MET A 1 0.14 8.63 24.13
CA MET A 1 -1.06 8.27 23.38
C MET A 1 -0.86 8.27 21.87
N LYS A 2 -0.21 9.32 21.31
CA LYS A 2 0.11 9.38 19.88
C LYS A 2 0.83 8.12 19.38
N ASN A 3 1.83 7.64 20.12
CA ASN A 3 2.62 6.48 19.69
C ASN A 3 1.80 5.19 19.66
N LYS A 4 0.84 5.04 20.57
CA LYS A 4 -0.04 3.86 20.55
C LYS A 4 -0.98 3.89 19.35
N ILE A 5 -1.57 5.05 19.05
CA ILE A 5 -2.45 5.22 17.91
C ILE A 5 -1.69 4.96 16.62
N LEU A 6 -0.53 5.57 16.47
CA LEU A 6 0.30 5.38 15.29
C LEU A 6 0.73 3.92 15.13
N ASN A 7 1.09 3.26 16.23
CA ASN A 7 1.45 1.85 16.21
C ASN A 7 0.29 0.97 15.71
N VAL A 8 -0.92 1.20 16.23
CA VAL A 8 -2.10 0.45 15.81
C VAL A 8 -2.40 0.71 14.32
N LEU A 9 -2.40 1.97 13.90
CA LEU A 9 -2.66 2.31 12.50
C LEU A 9 -1.59 1.72 11.57
N SER A 10 -0.34 1.70 11.99
CA SER A 10 0.75 1.13 11.21
C SER A 10 0.57 -0.38 11.03
N ILE A 11 0.20 -1.08 12.10
CA ILE A 11 -0.04 -2.52 12.04
C ILE A 11 -1.26 -2.84 11.17
N LEU A 12 -2.34 -2.06 11.30
CA LEU A 12 -3.52 -2.25 10.46
C LEU A 12 -3.19 -2.03 8.98
N THR A 13 -2.42 -0.99 8.68
CA THR A 13 -1.95 -0.71 7.32
C THR A 13 -1.07 -1.85 6.82
N ALA A 14 -0.17 -2.35 7.67
CA ALA A 14 0.68 -3.50 7.34
C ALA A 14 -0.15 -4.72 6.96
N LEU A 15 -1.19 -5.01 7.74
CA LEU A 15 -2.06 -6.16 7.46
C LEU A 15 -2.83 -5.99 6.16
N LEU A 16 -3.26 -4.78 5.83
CA LEU A 16 -3.91 -4.50 4.55
C LEU A 16 -2.98 -4.79 3.38
N PHE A 17 -1.74 -4.34 3.43
CA PHE A 17 -0.78 -4.58 2.35
C PHE A 17 -0.36 -6.03 2.27
N LEU A 18 -0.16 -6.70 3.42
CA LEU A 18 0.11 -8.13 3.44
C LEU A 18 -1.02 -8.92 2.80
N ASN A 19 -2.26 -8.61 3.17
CA ASN A 19 -3.43 -9.28 2.60
C ASN A 19 -3.54 -9.01 1.09
N GLY A 20 -3.33 -7.76 0.68
CA GLY A 20 -3.37 -7.40 -0.73
C GLY A 20 -2.33 -8.13 -1.57
N GLY A 21 -1.10 -8.21 -1.06
CA GLY A 21 -0.01 -8.91 -1.73
C GLY A 21 -0.27 -10.41 -1.81
N LEU A 22 -0.68 -11.02 -0.71
CA LEU A 22 -1.01 -12.45 -0.67
C LEU A 22 -2.17 -12.77 -1.59
N ASN A 23 -3.20 -11.92 -1.63
CA ASN A 23 -4.32 -12.12 -2.52
C ASN A 23 -3.91 -12.08 -4.00
N LYS A 24 -2.99 -11.20 -4.35
CA LYS A 24 -2.48 -11.12 -5.73
C LYS A 24 -1.76 -12.40 -6.16
N LEU A 25 -1.10 -13.08 -5.21
CA LEU A 25 -0.40 -14.34 -5.49
C LEU A 25 -1.35 -15.55 -5.48
N PHE A 26 -2.32 -15.58 -4.58
CA PHE A 26 -3.15 -16.77 -4.33
C PHE A 26 -4.61 -16.63 -4.73
N ASN A 27 -5.08 -15.41 -5.05
CA ASN A 27 -6.44 -15.14 -5.56
C ASN A 27 -7.55 -15.73 -4.70
N TYR A 28 -7.51 -15.50 -3.39
CA TYR A 28 -8.50 -16.06 -2.46
C TYR A 28 -9.68 -15.11 -2.17
N ILE A 29 -9.58 -13.84 -2.56
CA ILE A 29 -10.69 -12.90 -2.38
C ILE A 29 -11.48 -12.84 -3.70
N PRO A 30 -12.81 -13.07 -3.66
CA PRO A 30 -13.63 -13.00 -4.87
C PRO A 30 -13.60 -11.57 -5.46
N VAL A 31 -13.52 -11.50 -6.79
CA VAL A 31 -13.56 -10.21 -7.49
C VAL A 31 -15.02 -9.74 -7.55
N PRO A 32 -15.33 -8.50 -7.08
CA PRO A 32 -16.68 -7.97 -7.21
C PRO A 32 -17.10 -7.89 -8.69
N GLN A 33 -18.38 -8.17 -8.94
CA GLN A 33 -18.89 -8.19 -10.30
C GLN A 33 -19.29 -6.81 -10.83
N ASP A 34 -19.44 -5.83 -9.93
CA ASP A 34 -19.94 -4.49 -10.24
C ASP A 34 -18.84 -3.44 -10.29
N LEU A 35 -17.61 -3.83 -10.64
CA LEU A 35 -16.50 -2.89 -10.77
C LEU A 35 -16.70 -1.96 -11.97
N PRO A 36 -16.23 -0.69 -11.89
CA PRO A 36 -16.27 0.21 -13.03
C PRO A 36 -15.58 -0.40 -14.25
N PRO A 37 -16.16 -0.27 -15.46
CA PRO A 37 -15.54 -0.86 -16.67
C PRO A 37 -14.12 -0.38 -16.93
N ALA A 38 -13.80 0.89 -16.64
CA ALA A 38 -12.44 1.42 -16.82
C ALA A 38 -11.45 0.74 -15.88
N LEU A 39 -11.87 0.42 -14.65
CA LEU A 39 -11.02 -0.31 -13.70
C LEU A 39 -10.78 -1.74 -14.17
N VAL A 40 -11.81 -2.40 -14.69
CA VAL A 40 -11.67 -3.76 -15.24
C VAL A 40 -10.66 -3.75 -16.39
N ALA A 41 -10.72 -2.75 -17.27
CA ALA A 41 -9.79 -2.62 -18.39
C ALA A 41 -8.36 -2.40 -17.90
N ASP A 42 -8.16 -1.54 -16.90
CA ASP A 42 -6.83 -1.30 -16.33
C ASP A 42 -6.27 -2.55 -15.67
N ASN A 43 -7.09 -3.28 -14.93
CA ASN A 43 -6.66 -4.53 -14.29
C ASN A 43 -6.25 -5.57 -15.34
N ALA A 44 -6.99 -5.67 -16.45
CA ALA A 44 -6.64 -6.57 -17.52
C ALA A 44 -5.30 -6.20 -18.15
N ALA A 45 -5.05 -4.90 -18.35
CA ALA A 45 -3.77 -4.41 -18.87
C ALA A 45 -2.60 -4.74 -17.93
N PHE A 46 -2.80 -4.59 -16.62
CA PHE A 46 -1.77 -4.96 -15.64
C PHE A 46 -1.46 -6.47 -15.69
N MET A 47 -2.48 -7.30 -15.89
CA MET A 47 -2.32 -8.75 -15.96
C MET A 47 -1.60 -9.19 -17.23
N GLU A 48 -1.68 -8.43 -18.31
CA GLU A 48 -0.94 -8.72 -19.55
C GLU A 48 0.57 -8.66 -19.37
N ILE A 49 1.03 -7.82 -18.43
CA ILE A 49 2.45 -7.74 -18.09
C ILE A 49 2.73 -8.83 -17.05
N GLU A 50 3.28 -9.95 -17.50
CA GLU A 50 3.39 -11.17 -16.68
C GLU A 50 4.12 -10.96 -15.36
N TRP A 51 5.14 -10.11 -15.33
CA TRP A 51 5.95 -9.90 -14.13
C TRP A 51 5.41 -8.81 -13.20
N LEU A 52 4.46 -7.99 -13.67
CA LEU A 52 4.07 -6.77 -12.94
C LEU A 52 3.33 -7.07 -11.65
N MET A 53 2.24 -7.84 -11.71
CA MET A 53 1.43 -8.11 -10.52
C MET A 53 2.16 -8.98 -9.50
N PRO A 54 2.93 -10.00 -9.88
CA PRO A 54 3.78 -10.70 -8.92
C PRO A 54 4.81 -9.79 -8.25
N LEU A 55 5.40 -8.84 -8.99
CA LEU A 55 6.34 -7.88 -8.42
C LEU A 55 5.64 -6.97 -7.41
N VAL A 56 4.47 -6.43 -7.77
CA VAL A 56 3.68 -5.60 -6.86
C VAL A 56 3.32 -6.38 -5.60
N ALA A 57 2.91 -7.65 -5.76
CA ALA A 57 2.56 -8.52 -4.63
C ALA A 57 3.74 -8.68 -3.67
N ILE A 58 4.92 -8.97 -4.19
CA ILE A 58 6.13 -9.13 -3.37
C ILE A 58 6.47 -7.84 -2.64
N VAL A 59 6.41 -6.70 -3.33
CA VAL A 59 6.68 -5.39 -2.73
C VAL A 59 5.67 -5.09 -1.61
N GLU A 60 4.39 -5.38 -1.83
CA GLU A 60 3.36 -5.18 -0.81
C GLU A 60 3.59 -6.06 0.42
N ILE A 61 3.96 -7.33 0.21
CA ILE A 61 4.25 -8.26 1.31
C ILE A 61 5.47 -7.77 2.08
N LEU A 62 6.55 -7.45 1.38
CA LEU A 62 7.79 -6.97 2.01
C LEU A 62 7.54 -5.67 2.77
N GLY A 63 6.91 -4.71 2.13
CA GLY A 63 6.59 -3.43 2.76
C GLY A 63 5.67 -3.58 3.95
N GLY A 64 4.66 -4.46 3.85
CA GLY A 64 3.77 -4.77 4.96
C GLY A 64 4.51 -5.34 6.16
N LEU A 65 5.40 -6.32 5.92
CA LEU A 65 6.21 -6.89 7.00
C LEU A 65 7.09 -5.82 7.67
N LEU A 66 7.69 -4.94 6.88
CA LEU A 66 8.53 -3.87 7.40
C LEU A 66 7.74 -2.85 8.23
N LEU A 67 6.46 -2.63 7.90
CA LEU A 67 5.61 -1.70 8.65
C LEU A 67 5.20 -2.22 10.03
N ILE A 68 5.21 -3.53 10.23
CA ILE A 68 4.78 -4.12 11.51
C ILE A 68 5.70 -3.67 12.65
N PHE A 69 7.01 -3.67 12.42
CA PHE A 69 8.01 -3.40 13.46
C PHE A 69 8.47 -1.95 13.44
N ARG A 70 8.54 -1.33 14.61
CA ARG A 70 8.96 0.08 14.72
C ARG A 70 10.34 0.34 14.11
N LYS A 71 11.28 -0.61 14.25
CA LYS A 71 12.65 -0.47 13.74
C LYS A 71 12.70 -0.34 12.22
N THR A 72 11.84 -1.07 11.51
CA THR A 72 11.88 -1.16 10.05
C THR A 72 10.79 -0.36 9.37
N ARG A 73 9.93 0.28 10.15
CA ARG A 73 8.75 0.97 9.64
C ARG A 73 9.10 2.09 8.66
N ALA A 74 10.16 2.84 8.94
CA ALA A 74 10.62 3.90 8.04
C ALA A 74 10.98 3.35 6.65
N ILE A 75 11.65 2.22 6.60
CA ILE A 75 11.98 1.55 5.33
C ILE A 75 10.70 1.03 4.66
N GLY A 76 9.78 0.48 5.45
CA GLY A 76 8.50 -0.02 4.95
C GLY A 76 7.72 1.02 4.18
N VAL A 77 7.68 2.25 4.68
CA VAL A 77 7.01 3.36 3.99
C VAL A 77 7.66 3.62 2.63
N LEU A 78 8.98 3.65 2.57
CA LEU A 78 9.69 3.88 1.31
C LEU A 78 9.42 2.76 0.30
N VAL A 79 9.34 1.52 0.76
CA VAL A 79 9.04 0.36 -0.10
C VAL A 79 7.63 0.45 -0.65
N ILE A 80 6.65 0.85 0.17
CA ILE A 80 5.24 0.94 -0.20
C ILE A 80 4.92 2.21 -1.01
N PHE A 81 5.72 3.25 -0.88
CA PHE A 81 5.42 4.56 -1.46
C PHE A 81 5.06 4.53 -2.95
N PRO A 82 5.84 3.88 -3.83
CA PRO A 82 5.47 3.82 -5.25
C PRO A 82 4.13 3.12 -5.48
N ILE A 83 3.88 2.05 -4.72
CA ILE A 83 2.62 1.31 -4.79
C ILE A 83 1.45 2.21 -4.36
N MET A 84 1.64 2.97 -3.27
CA MET A 84 0.60 3.88 -2.78
C MET A 84 0.29 4.97 -3.80
N CYS A 85 1.29 5.50 -4.49
CA CYS A 85 1.07 6.47 -5.57
C CYS A 85 0.16 5.87 -6.65
N GLY A 86 0.41 4.63 -7.06
CA GLY A 86 -0.42 3.93 -8.04
C GLY A 86 -1.84 3.72 -7.53
N ILE A 87 -1.99 3.33 -6.28
CA ILE A 87 -3.31 3.13 -5.65
C ILE A 87 -4.12 4.42 -5.67
N VAL A 88 -3.51 5.53 -5.26
CA VAL A 88 -4.19 6.84 -5.27
C VAL A 88 -4.60 7.22 -6.69
N LEU A 89 -3.71 7.05 -7.67
CA LEU A 89 -3.99 7.41 -9.06
C LEU A 89 -5.13 6.58 -9.65
N ILE A 90 -5.17 5.27 -9.38
CA ILE A 90 -6.25 4.42 -9.86
C ILE A 90 -7.59 4.87 -9.26
N HIS A 91 -7.62 5.10 -7.96
CA HIS A 91 -8.87 5.52 -7.31
C HIS A 91 -9.29 6.93 -7.72
N ALA A 92 -8.35 7.82 -7.97
CA ALA A 92 -8.67 9.18 -8.42
C ALA A 92 -9.20 9.22 -9.87
N THR A 93 -8.82 8.24 -10.70
CA THR A 93 -9.16 8.25 -12.13
C THR A 93 -10.32 7.32 -12.48
N VAL A 94 -10.27 6.06 -12.07
CA VAL A 94 -11.23 5.04 -12.54
C VAL A 94 -12.05 4.37 -11.44
N ALA A 95 -11.75 4.62 -10.17
CA ALA A 95 -12.44 3.96 -9.06
C ALA A 95 -12.64 4.92 -7.87
N PRO A 96 -13.39 6.03 -8.07
CA PRO A 96 -13.50 7.08 -7.03
C PRO A 96 -14.08 6.61 -5.69
N SER A 97 -14.85 5.53 -5.68
CA SER A 97 -15.41 5.00 -4.43
C SER A 97 -14.36 4.53 -3.44
N GLY A 98 -13.18 4.14 -3.92
CA GLY A 98 -12.06 3.73 -3.07
C GLY A 98 -11.12 4.85 -2.67
N LEU A 99 -11.35 6.07 -3.18
CA LEU A 99 -10.44 7.20 -2.94
C LEU A 99 -10.35 7.59 -1.46
N PRO A 100 -11.44 7.64 -0.67
CA PRO A 100 -11.33 7.97 0.75
C PRO A 100 -10.39 7.03 1.51
N LEU A 101 -10.46 5.72 1.27
CA LEU A 101 -9.55 4.77 1.91
C LEU A 101 -8.10 5.00 1.46
N ALA A 102 -7.88 5.23 0.16
CA ALA A 102 -6.56 5.50 -0.39
C ALA A 102 -5.94 6.76 0.24
N ILE A 103 -6.72 7.83 0.39
CA ILE A 103 -6.26 9.05 1.04
C ILE A 103 -5.94 8.77 2.52
N GLY A 104 -6.80 8.03 3.21
CA GLY A 104 -6.59 7.67 4.61
C GLY A 104 -5.28 6.91 4.82
N LEU A 105 -5.02 5.92 3.97
CA LEU A 105 -3.77 5.15 4.02
C LEU A 105 -2.56 6.05 3.73
N SER A 106 -2.68 6.96 2.77
CA SER A 106 -1.61 7.91 2.44
C SER A 106 -1.29 8.82 3.63
N LEU A 107 -2.31 9.27 4.35
CA LEU A 107 -2.13 10.11 5.54
C LEU A 107 -1.43 9.32 6.66
N ILE A 108 -1.77 8.05 6.84
CA ILE A 108 -1.09 7.20 7.82
C ILE A 108 0.38 7.04 7.48
N LEU A 109 0.69 6.75 6.20
CA LEU A 109 2.08 6.63 5.75
C LEU A 109 2.83 7.95 5.94
N GLY A 110 2.19 9.08 5.64
CA GLY A 110 2.77 10.41 5.87
C GLY A 110 3.07 10.67 7.34
N TRP A 111 2.16 10.26 8.24
CA TRP A 111 2.38 10.39 9.68
C TRP A 111 3.58 9.55 10.13
N ILE A 112 3.68 8.31 9.62
CA ILE A 112 4.85 7.45 9.91
C ILE A 112 6.14 8.13 9.45
N MET A 113 6.13 8.75 8.26
CA MET A 113 7.29 9.47 7.75
C MET A 113 7.70 10.62 8.66
N ILE A 114 6.73 11.41 9.11
CA ILE A 114 7.00 12.54 10.01
C ILE A 114 7.57 12.05 11.34
N ASP A 115 7.01 10.96 11.87
CA ASP A 115 7.47 10.36 13.13
C ASP A 115 8.90 9.82 13.02
N ASN A 116 9.33 9.45 11.81
CA ASN A 116 10.66 8.89 11.53
C ASN A 116 11.54 9.83 10.71
N LYS A 117 11.23 11.12 10.68
CA LYS A 117 11.92 12.09 9.81
C LYS A 117 13.44 12.08 9.96
N ASN A 118 13.95 11.89 11.18
CA ASN A 118 15.38 11.88 11.42
C ASN A 118 16.09 10.72 10.74
N LYS A 119 15.42 9.58 10.61
CA LYS A 119 15.95 8.41 9.90
C LYS A 119 16.13 8.71 8.41
N TYR A 120 15.16 9.42 7.81
CA TYR A 120 15.25 9.79 6.40
C TYR A 120 16.31 10.86 6.17
N LEU A 121 16.39 11.84 7.07
CA LEU A 121 17.37 12.91 6.96
C LEU A 121 18.81 12.37 7.05
N SER A 122 19.02 11.32 7.86
CA SER A 122 20.34 10.70 7.98
C SER A 122 20.83 10.05 6.68
N LEU A 123 19.94 9.74 5.75
CA LEU A 123 20.32 9.22 4.44
C LEU A 123 21.04 10.27 3.57
N LEU A 124 20.89 11.54 3.90
CA LEU A 124 21.51 12.63 3.15
C LEU A 124 22.92 12.98 3.63
N ASP A 125 23.38 12.40 4.73
CA ASP A 125 24.70 12.67 5.32
C ASP A 125 25.81 11.87 4.65
#